data_f8238364529e89bf1df057e85842d48b
#
_entry.id   f8238364529e89bf1df057e85842d48b
#
_cell.length_a   1.000
_cell.length_b   1.000
_cell.length_c   1.000
_cell.angle_alpha   90.00
_cell.angle_beta   90.00
_cell.angle_gamma   90.00
#
_symmetry.space_group_name_H-M   'P 1'
#
loop_
_entity.id
_entity.type
_entity.pdbx_description
1 polymer ?
#
loop_
_entity_poly.entity_id
_entity_poly.type
_entity_poly.pdbx_seq_one_letter_code
_entity_poly.pdbx_strand_id
1 'polypeptide(L)'
;MSTTPSAFAADLAARRMPPAGGFNLTALRLEIRRLLRNRRTVIITIIFPVFFFLIFGLNKAYASDKIGHGNEAAFIMVSLGLYGAVFAATSCGAMVSIERAQGWSRQLRLTPLSPVAYILMKVMTALVLGAGSVAVVFIAGALTNKASMPTYLWVVSGLSVWVGSLLFAAFGLLMGFLLPAENVIQLMSLMLTLLSFAGGLFIPISQFPQTVQDICKWTPLYGLNQLVHTPLLGTGVDWTWVVNVLAWLVIFVGGAALRFRQDTSRV
;
A
#
# COMPACT_ATOMS: atom_id res chain seq x y z
N MET A 1 22.44 32.82 41.03
CA MET A 1 21.65 33.51 39.99
C MET A 1 20.60 32.53 39.52
N SER A 2 19.36 32.63 40.02
CA SER A 2 18.24 31.82 39.56
C SER A 2 17.69 32.46 38.30
N THR A 3 17.91 31.85 37.15
CA THR A 3 17.29 32.24 35.88
C THR A 3 15.83 31.81 35.91
N THR A 4 14.92 32.75 36.17
CA THR A 4 13.50 32.58 35.92
C THR A 4 13.29 32.20 34.43
N PRO A 5 12.61 31.09 34.11
CA PRO A 5 12.32 30.78 32.71
C PRO A 5 11.57 31.98 32.09
N SER A 6 11.99 32.37 30.90
CA SER A 6 11.28 33.46 30.20
C SER A 6 9.78 33.10 30.06
N ALA A 7 8.90 34.07 30.14
CA ALA A 7 7.46 33.89 30.00
C ALA A 7 7.11 33.06 28.71
N PHE A 8 7.93 33.20 27.69
CA PHE A 8 7.88 32.44 26.47
C PHE A 8 8.15 30.93 26.67
N ALA A 9 9.13 30.58 27.51
CA ALA A 9 9.44 29.17 27.82
C ALA A 9 8.32 28.53 28.66
N ALA A 10 7.73 29.28 29.58
CA ALA A 10 6.54 28.85 30.35
C ALA A 10 5.30 28.66 29.48
N ASP A 11 5.07 29.54 28.50
CA ASP A 11 3.96 29.42 27.54
C ASP A 11 4.13 28.21 26.61
N LEU A 12 5.36 27.92 26.17
CA LEU A 12 5.66 26.69 25.39
C LEU A 12 5.44 25.42 26.20
N ALA A 13 5.78 25.40 27.48
CA ALA A 13 5.58 24.26 28.38
C ALA A 13 4.08 24.04 28.72
N ALA A 14 3.28 25.10 28.70
CA ALA A 14 1.84 25.06 28.97
C ALA A 14 1.01 24.66 27.76
N ARG A 15 1.56 24.58 26.55
CA ARG A 15 0.86 24.16 25.34
C ARG A 15 0.47 22.70 25.42
N ARG A 16 -0.83 22.45 25.67
CA ARG A 16 -1.40 21.12 25.63
C ARG A 16 -1.35 20.58 24.21
N MET A 17 -0.99 19.30 24.05
CA MET A 17 -1.12 18.63 22.76
C MET A 17 -2.57 18.76 22.26
N PRO A 18 -2.77 19.13 21.00
CA PRO A 18 -4.11 19.20 20.46
C PRO A 18 -4.79 17.83 20.48
N PRO A 19 -6.13 17.76 20.52
CA PRO A 19 -6.86 16.51 20.47
C PRO A 19 -6.45 15.69 19.25
N ALA A 20 -6.45 14.37 19.37
CA ALA A 20 -5.99 13.42 18.34
C ALA A 20 -4.51 13.60 17.92
N GLY A 21 -3.63 14.13 18.80
CA GLY A 21 -2.20 14.32 18.50
C GLY A 21 -1.93 15.29 17.36
N GLY A 22 -2.83 16.23 17.11
CA GLY A 22 -2.70 17.21 16.01
C GLY A 22 -3.11 16.67 14.63
N PHE A 23 -3.73 15.49 14.56
CA PHE A 23 -4.30 15.00 13.31
C PHE A 23 -5.33 16.01 12.76
N ASN A 24 -5.14 16.41 11.50
CA ASN A 24 -6.00 17.41 10.86
C ASN A 24 -6.38 16.93 9.45
N LEU A 25 -7.69 16.95 9.16
CA LEU A 25 -8.22 16.61 7.85
C LEU A 25 -7.71 17.52 6.73
N THR A 26 -7.42 18.78 7.04
CA THR A 26 -6.83 19.71 6.07
C THR A 26 -5.43 19.26 5.67
N ALA A 27 -4.61 18.82 6.63
CA ALA A 27 -3.28 18.28 6.37
C ALA A 27 -3.37 17.00 5.53
N LEU A 28 -4.29 16.09 5.86
CA LEU A 28 -4.56 14.88 5.07
C LEU A 28 -4.98 15.22 3.64
N ARG A 29 -5.89 16.17 3.45
CA ARG A 29 -6.32 16.63 2.12
C ARG A 29 -5.17 17.23 1.30
N LEU A 30 -4.31 18.01 1.94
CA LEU A 30 -3.13 18.58 1.28
C LEU A 30 -2.13 17.49 0.86
N GLU A 31 -1.92 16.48 1.70
CA GLU A 31 -1.05 15.34 1.41
C GLU A 31 -1.58 14.52 0.22
N ILE A 32 -2.88 14.19 0.21
CA ILE A 32 -3.52 13.50 -0.91
C ILE A 32 -3.39 14.32 -2.20
N ARG A 33 -3.67 15.62 -2.13
CA ARG A 33 -3.55 16.53 -3.28
C ARG A 33 -2.12 16.61 -3.80
N ARG A 34 -1.13 16.63 -2.92
CA ARG A 34 0.29 16.62 -3.27
C ARG A 34 0.64 15.38 -4.08
N LEU A 35 0.20 14.19 -3.65
CA LEU A 35 0.47 12.94 -4.34
C LEU A 35 -0.29 12.83 -5.66
N LEU A 36 -1.55 13.24 -5.72
CA LEU A 36 -2.34 13.27 -6.96
C LEU A 36 -1.78 14.27 -8.00
N ARG A 37 -1.08 15.31 -7.56
CA ARG A 37 -0.39 16.23 -8.48
C ARG A 37 0.95 15.67 -8.99
N ASN A 38 1.48 14.63 -8.39
CA ASN A 38 2.67 13.95 -8.88
C ASN A 38 2.30 13.05 -10.05
N ARG A 39 2.50 13.53 -11.27
CA ARG A 39 2.16 12.82 -12.51
C ARG A 39 2.75 11.42 -12.57
N ARG A 40 3.98 11.23 -12.10
CA ARG A 40 4.65 9.93 -12.08
C ARG A 40 3.91 8.93 -11.19
N THR A 41 3.52 9.35 -9.99
CA THR A 41 2.75 8.51 -9.06
C THR A 41 1.41 8.12 -9.66
N VAL A 42 0.68 9.09 -10.23
CA VAL A 42 -0.64 8.84 -10.86
C VAL A 42 -0.52 7.87 -12.04
N ILE A 43 0.47 8.06 -12.91
CA ILE A 43 0.67 7.17 -14.07
C ILE A 43 0.90 5.73 -13.60
N ILE A 44 1.84 5.52 -12.69
CA ILE A 44 2.21 4.16 -12.27
C ILE A 44 1.11 3.52 -11.41
N THR A 45 0.42 4.30 -10.58
CA THR A 45 -0.56 3.77 -9.62
C THR A 45 -1.93 3.56 -10.23
N ILE A 46 -2.32 4.37 -11.20
CA ILE A 46 -3.68 4.39 -11.76
C ILE A 46 -3.66 3.98 -13.25
N ILE A 47 -2.87 4.67 -14.08
CA ILE A 47 -2.91 4.46 -15.53
C ILE A 47 -2.32 3.10 -15.89
N PHE A 48 -1.21 2.72 -15.29
CA PHE A 48 -0.52 1.48 -15.60
C PHE A 48 -1.39 0.23 -15.36
N PRO A 49 -2.03 0.03 -14.18
CA PRO A 49 -2.91 -1.11 -13.97
C PRO A 49 -4.10 -1.16 -14.92
N VAL A 50 -4.70 -0.01 -15.23
CA VAL A 50 -5.81 0.06 -16.19
C VAL A 50 -5.34 -0.28 -17.60
N PHE A 51 -4.22 0.26 -18.03
CA PHE A 51 -3.64 -0.03 -19.34
C PHE A 51 -3.37 -1.54 -19.53
N PHE A 52 -2.77 -2.17 -18.52
CA PHE A 52 -2.53 -3.60 -18.56
C PHE A 52 -3.83 -4.42 -18.49
N PHE A 53 -4.83 -3.96 -17.73
CA PHE A 53 -6.15 -4.58 -17.76
C PHE A 53 -6.77 -4.51 -19.15
N LEU A 54 -6.67 -3.39 -19.84
CA LEU A 54 -7.19 -3.26 -21.20
C LEU A 54 -6.45 -4.18 -22.20
N ILE A 55 -5.16 -4.39 -22.02
CA ILE A 55 -4.39 -5.30 -22.89
C ILE A 55 -4.72 -6.76 -22.59
N PHE A 56 -4.63 -7.18 -21.35
CA PHE A 56 -4.74 -8.60 -20.96
C PHE A 56 -6.19 -9.01 -20.70
N GLY A 57 -6.97 -8.20 -19.99
CA GLY A 57 -8.35 -8.50 -19.63
C GLY A 57 -9.33 -8.44 -20.82
N LEU A 58 -8.96 -7.79 -21.93
CA LEU A 58 -9.78 -7.75 -23.14
C LEU A 58 -9.37 -8.78 -24.19
N ASN A 59 -8.35 -9.57 -23.96
CA ASN A 59 -7.89 -10.57 -24.91
C ASN A 59 -8.96 -11.64 -25.12
N LYS A 60 -9.45 -11.72 -26.37
CA LYS A 60 -10.55 -12.63 -26.75
C LYS A 60 -10.18 -14.11 -26.61
N ALA A 61 -8.90 -14.46 -26.59
CA ALA A 61 -8.44 -15.84 -26.57
C ALA A 61 -8.80 -16.55 -25.24
N TYR A 62 -8.76 -15.82 -24.11
CA TYR A 62 -8.97 -16.42 -22.78
C TYR A 62 -9.82 -15.57 -21.82
N ALA A 63 -10.11 -14.32 -22.13
CA ALA A 63 -10.82 -13.44 -21.20
C ALA A 63 -12.21 -13.95 -20.77
N SER A 64 -12.82 -14.82 -21.59
CA SER A 64 -14.13 -15.40 -21.31
C SER A 64 -14.07 -16.75 -20.61
N ASP A 65 -12.88 -17.32 -20.40
CA ASP A 65 -12.73 -18.61 -19.73
C ASP A 65 -13.21 -18.53 -18.29
N LYS A 66 -13.99 -19.52 -17.88
CA LYS A 66 -14.54 -19.56 -16.52
C LYS A 66 -13.46 -19.90 -15.51
N ILE A 67 -13.36 -19.09 -14.46
CA ILE A 67 -12.49 -19.32 -13.31
C ILE A 67 -13.32 -19.13 -12.03
N GLY A 68 -13.51 -20.22 -11.28
CA GLY A 68 -14.28 -20.20 -10.04
C GLY A 68 -15.69 -19.64 -10.27
N HIS A 69 -16.02 -18.56 -9.55
CA HIS A 69 -17.32 -17.87 -9.65
C HIS A 69 -17.32 -16.73 -10.69
N GLY A 70 -16.24 -16.54 -11.42
CA GLY A 70 -16.12 -15.49 -12.44
C GLY A 70 -15.45 -15.99 -13.71
N ASN A 71 -14.74 -15.08 -14.37
CA ASN A 71 -13.97 -15.38 -15.58
C ASN A 71 -12.52 -14.87 -15.45
N GLU A 72 -11.66 -15.23 -16.40
CA GLU A 72 -10.25 -14.83 -16.44
C GLU A 72 -10.09 -13.31 -16.43
N ALA A 73 -10.97 -12.56 -17.12
CA ALA A 73 -10.92 -11.10 -17.11
C ALA A 73 -11.19 -10.53 -15.73
N ALA A 74 -12.08 -11.13 -14.93
CA ALA A 74 -12.30 -10.74 -13.54
C ALA A 74 -11.10 -11.07 -12.66
N PHE A 75 -10.45 -12.21 -12.88
CA PHE A 75 -9.22 -12.58 -12.19
C PHE A 75 -8.10 -11.55 -12.44
N ILE A 76 -7.85 -11.22 -13.71
CA ILE A 76 -6.86 -10.20 -14.12
C ILE A 76 -7.22 -8.83 -13.54
N MET A 77 -8.50 -8.45 -13.52
CA MET A 77 -8.96 -7.20 -12.92
C MET A 77 -8.61 -7.11 -11.42
N VAL A 78 -8.87 -8.17 -10.68
CA VAL A 78 -8.55 -8.24 -9.24
C VAL A 78 -7.04 -8.18 -9.02
N SER A 79 -6.25 -8.92 -9.80
CA SER A 79 -4.78 -8.93 -9.73
C SER A 79 -4.19 -7.54 -10.00
N LEU A 80 -4.66 -6.86 -11.04
CA LEU A 80 -4.16 -5.52 -11.40
C LEU A 80 -4.67 -4.45 -10.43
N GLY A 81 -5.88 -4.61 -9.89
CA GLY A 81 -6.38 -3.80 -8.78
C GLY A 81 -5.49 -3.92 -7.55
N LEU A 82 -5.09 -5.16 -7.21
CA LEU A 82 -4.17 -5.44 -6.11
C LEU A 82 -2.79 -4.82 -6.37
N TYR A 83 -2.22 -4.99 -7.56
CA TYR A 83 -0.95 -4.37 -7.94
C TYR A 83 -0.98 -2.85 -7.74
N GLY A 84 -2.00 -2.19 -8.28
CA GLY A 84 -2.12 -0.74 -8.17
C GLY A 84 -2.30 -0.25 -6.73
N ALA A 85 -3.11 -0.94 -5.92
CA ALA A 85 -3.31 -0.62 -4.51
C ALA A 85 -2.04 -0.82 -3.67
N VAL A 86 -1.34 -1.92 -3.90
CA VAL A 86 -0.06 -2.24 -3.25
C VAL A 86 1.01 -1.20 -3.62
N PHE A 87 1.09 -0.82 -4.89
CA PHE A 87 2.03 0.19 -5.36
C PHE A 87 1.72 1.57 -4.75
N ALA A 88 0.44 1.96 -4.70
CA ALA A 88 -0.01 3.19 -4.04
C ALA A 88 0.40 3.22 -2.57
N ALA A 89 0.07 2.14 -1.85
CA ALA A 89 0.34 2.01 -0.43
C ALA A 89 1.84 2.09 -0.11
N THR A 90 2.66 1.35 -0.86
CA THR A 90 4.12 1.34 -0.71
C THR A 90 4.73 2.69 -1.01
N SER A 91 4.29 3.35 -2.08
CA SER A 91 4.80 4.66 -2.48
C SER A 91 4.57 5.73 -1.41
N CYS A 92 3.39 5.72 -0.75
CA CYS A 92 3.10 6.64 0.35
C CYS A 92 4.06 6.46 1.53
N GLY A 93 4.38 5.22 1.88
CA GLY A 93 5.35 4.91 2.93
C GLY A 93 6.78 5.30 2.54
N ALA A 94 7.18 5.00 1.30
CA ALA A 94 8.53 5.31 0.80
C ALA A 94 8.82 6.82 0.78
N MET A 95 7.80 7.67 0.61
CA MET A 95 7.95 9.13 0.67
C MET A 95 8.53 9.63 2.00
N VAL A 96 8.39 8.86 3.08
CA VAL A 96 8.99 9.19 4.38
C VAL A 96 10.51 9.35 4.28
N SER A 97 11.19 8.53 3.46
CA SER A 97 12.64 8.66 3.22
C SER A 97 12.99 10.03 2.65
N ILE A 98 12.26 10.47 1.63
CA ILE A 98 12.47 11.76 0.95
C ILE A 98 12.19 12.92 1.93
N GLU A 99 11.11 12.83 2.69
CA GLU A 99 10.75 13.86 3.68
C GLU A 99 11.80 13.96 4.80
N ARG A 100 12.37 12.83 5.24
CA ARG A 100 13.45 12.83 6.22
C ARG A 100 14.71 13.52 5.66
N ALA A 101 15.11 13.21 4.43
CA ALA A 101 16.25 13.83 3.78
C ALA A 101 16.07 15.35 3.61
N GLN A 102 14.85 15.84 3.42
CA GLN A 102 14.50 17.25 3.35
C GLN A 102 14.41 17.95 4.71
N GLY A 103 14.72 17.25 5.82
CA GLY A 103 14.66 17.80 7.17
C GLY A 103 13.23 17.98 7.71
N TRP A 104 12.24 17.35 7.09
CA TRP A 104 10.84 17.42 7.50
C TRP A 104 10.61 16.99 8.96
N SER A 105 11.37 16.02 9.45
CA SER A 105 11.32 15.58 10.84
C SER A 105 11.66 16.70 11.86
N ARG A 106 12.55 17.64 11.50
CA ARG A 106 12.85 18.83 12.33
C ARG A 106 11.68 19.81 12.29
N GLN A 107 11.06 20.01 11.13
CA GLN A 107 9.91 20.91 10.99
C GLN A 107 8.68 20.36 11.73
N LEU A 108 8.44 19.06 11.72
CA LEU A 108 7.35 18.43 12.47
C LEU A 108 7.44 18.69 13.98
N ARG A 109 8.64 18.79 14.56
CA ARG A 109 8.83 19.12 15.99
C ARG A 109 8.41 20.55 16.35
N LEU A 110 8.35 21.44 15.36
CA LEU A 110 7.85 22.81 15.54
C LEU A 110 6.32 22.88 15.42
N THR A 111 5.68 21.80 14.98
CA THR A 111 4.23 21.70 14.85
C THR A 111 3.65 20.86 16.00
N PRO A 112 2.37 21.04 16.35
CA PRO A 112 1.71 20.23 17.37
C PRO A 112 1.37 18.82 16.90
N LEU A 113 1.96 18.34 15.79
CA LEU A 113 1.68 17.03 15.20
C LEU A 113 2.52 15.95 15.91
N SER A 114 1.83 14.97 16.50
CA SER A 114 2.52 13.83 17.10
C SER A 114 3.08 12.89 16.04
N PRO A 115 4.17 12.17 16.34
CA PRO A 115 4.73 11.18 15.43
C PRO A 115 3.75 10.09 15.01
N VAL A 116 2.87 9.68 15.91
CA VAL A 116 1.81 8.70 15.62
C VAL A 116 0.79 9.26 14.63
N ALA A 117 0.36 10.53 14.83
CA ALA A 117 -0.56 11.18 13.91
C ALA A 117 0.04 11.36 12.52
N TYR A 118 1.35 11.61 12.42
CA TYR A 118 2.07 11.63 11.14
C TYR A 118 2.02 10.27 10.41
N ILE A 119 2.33 9.17 11.11
CA ILE A 119 2.25 7.83 10.52
C ILE A 119 0.81 7.51 10.10
N LEU A 120 -0.16 7.83 10.97
CA LEU A 120 -1.58 7.63 10.66
C LEU A 120 -2.00 8.39 9.39
N MET A 121 -1.55 9.64 9.22
CA MET A 121 -1.79 10.38 7.98
C MET A 121 -1.22 9.68 6.75
N LYS A 122 -0.02 9.09 6.84
CA LYS A 122 0.57 8.31 5.73
C LYS A 122 -0.26 7.07 5.40
N VAL A 123 -0.71 6.34 6.42
CA VAL A 123 -1.57 5.17 6.23
C VAL A 123 -2.92 5.56 5.61
N MET A 124 -3.55 6.64 6.12
CA MET A 124 -4.81 7.12 5.57
C MET A 124 -4.67 7.61 4.12
N THR A 125 -3.57 8.27 3.80
CA THR A 125 -3.25 8.69 2.43
C THR A 125 -3.05 7.47 1.51
N ALA A 126 -2.35 6.45 1.99
CA ALA A 126 -2.16 5.19 1.28
C ALA A 126 -3.50 4.49 0.99
N LEU A 127 -4.39 4.44 1.98
CA LEU A 127 -5.73 3.88 1.82
C LEU A 127 -6.58 4.64 0.79
N VAL A 128 -6.55 5.97 0.82
CA VAL A 128 -7.32 6.78 -0.14
C VAL A 128 -6.81 6.58 -1.56
N LEU A 129 -5.49 6.58 -1.77
CA LEU A 129 -4.91 6.33 -3.09
C LEU A 129 -5.11 4.89 -3.56
N GLY A 130 -4.98 3.93 -2.64
CA GLY A 130 -5.27 2.52 -2.92
C GLY A 130 -6.73 2.31 -3.34
N ALA A 131 -7.68 2.91 -2.62
CA ALA A 131 -9.09 2.89 -2.99
C ALA A 131 -9.34 3.49 -4.39
N GLY A 132 -8.67 4.61 -4.69
CA GLY A 132 -8.73 5.24 -6.01
C GLY A 132 -8.21 4.32 -7.11
N SER A 133 -7.09 3.63 -6.88
CA SER A 133 -6.52 2.68 -7.83
C SER A 133 -7.47 1.49 -8.08
N VAL A 134 -7.97 0.88 -7.01
CA VAL A 134 -8.94 -0.23 -7.10
C VAL A 134 -10.19 0.23 -7.87
N ALA A 135 -10.77 1.36 -7.47
CA ALA A 135 -11.98 1.87 -8.10
C ALA A 135 -11.82 2.08 -9.61
N VAL A 136 -10.71 2.67 -10.06
CA VAL A 136 -10.49 2.95 -11.48
C VAL A 136 -10.33 1.65 -12.29
N VAL A 137 -9.61 0.64 -11.77
CA VAL A 137 -9.46 -0.66 -12.43
C VAL A 137 -10.81 -1.40 -12.49
N PHE A 138 -11.57 -1.39 -11.38
CA PHE A 138 -12.89 -2.05 -11.33
C PHE A 138 -13.91 -1.34 -12.22
N ILE A 139 -13.89 -0.01 -12.29
CA ILE A 139 -14.72 0.76 -13.24
C ILE A 139 -14.35 0.39 -14.69
N ALA A 140 -13.06 0.29 -15.02
CA ALA A 140 -12.61 -0.14 -16.33
C ALA A 140 -13.12 -1.56 -16.66
N GLY A 141 -13.08 -2.48 -15.68
CA GLY A 141 -13.65 -3.82 -15.81
C GLY A 141 -15.17 -3.81 -16.09
N ALA A 142 -15.89 -2.97 -15.34
CA ALA A 142 -17.34 -2.82 -15.52
C ALA A 142 -17.71 -2.20 -16.89
N LEU A 143 -17.00 -1.12 -17.29
CA LEU A 143 -17.27 -0.43 -18.56
C LEU A 143 -16.98 -1.29 -19.79
N THR A 144 -16.01 -2.17 -19.70
CA THR A 144 -15.66 -3.07 -20.82
C THR A 144 -16.62 -4.27 -20.95
N ASN A 145 -17.45 -4.53 -19.93
CA ASN A 145 -18.35 -5.70 -19.86
C ASN A 145 -17.65 -7.05 -20.10
N LYS A 146 -16.34 -7.13 -19.86
CA LYS A 146 -15.56 -8.35 -20.04
C LYS A 146 -15.34 -9.09 -18.72
N ALA A 147 -15.11 -8.36 -17.63
CA ALA A 147 -15.05 -8.96 -16.30
C ALA A 147 -16.46 -9.39 -15.88
N SER A 148 -16.66 -10.69 -15.73
CA SER A 148 -17.93 -11.28 -15.33
C SER A 148 -17.77 -12.02 -14.01
N MET A 149 -18.52 -11.58 -13.02
CA MET A 149 -18.63 -12.23 -11.72
C MET A 149 -19.92 -11.77 -11.01
N PRO A 150 -20.45 -12.52 -10.03
CA PRO A 150 -21.58 -12.10 -9.21
C PRO A 150 -21.39 -10.71 -8.58
N THR A 151 -22.45 -9.92 -8.48
CA THR A 151 -22.40 -8.53 -8.02
C THR A 151 -21.75 -8.37 -6.64
N TYR A 152 -22.02 -9.31 -5.71
CA TYR A 152 -21.41 -9.26 -4.38
C TYR A 152 -19.89 -9.42 -4.42
N LEU A 153 -19.34 -10.16 -5.39
CA LEU A 153 -17.89 -10.36 -5.52
C LEU A 153 -17.17 -9.08 -5.97
N TRP A 154 -17.83 -8.17 -6.68
CA TRP A 154 -17.24 -6.86 -6.97
C TRP A 154 -16.90 -6.11 -5.70
N VAL A 155 -17.81 -6.11 -4.74
CA VAL A 155 -17.61 -5.43 -3.45
C VAL A 155 -16.61 -6.19 -2.59
N VAL A 156 -16.78 -7.51 -2.46
CA VAL A 156 -15.91 -8.33 -1.61
C VAL A 156 -14.47 -8.30 -2.10
N SER A 157 -14.24 -8.54 -3.40
CA SER A 157 -12.89 -8.50 -3.97
C SER A 157 -12.27 -7.10 -3.90
N GLY A 158 -13.05 -6.05 -4.19
CA GLY A 158 -12.58 -4.67 -4.08
C GLY A 158 -12.16 -4.31 -2.65
N LEU A 159 -12.96 -4.68 -1.66
CA LEU A 159 -12.64 -4.47 -0.24
C LEU A 159 -11.44 -5.31 0.21
N SER A 160 -11.36 -6.58 -0.21
CA SER A 160 -10.23 -7.45 0.13
C SER A 160 -8.91 -6.90 -0.43
N VAL A 161 -8.91 -6.42 -1.68
CA VAL A 161 -7.76 -5.75 -2.29
C VAL A 161 -7.38 -4.49 -1.52
N TRP A 162 -8.37 -3.64 -1.23
CA TRP A 162 -8.14 -2.37 -0.56
C TRP A 162 -7.59 -2.56 0.86
N VAL A 163 -8.24 -3.39 1.67
CA VAL A 163 -7.80 -3.67 3.04
C VAL A 163 -6.46 -4.40 3.03
N GLY A 164 -6.28 -5.37 2.14
CA GLY A 164 -5.03 -6.10 1.99
C GLY A 164 -3.83 -5.22 1.65
N SER A 165 -4.05 -4.11 0.93
CA SER A 165 -2.98 -3.16 0.62
C SER A 165 -2.35 -2.49 1.85
N LEU A 166 -3.01 -2.53 3.03
CA LEU A 166 -2.44 -2.06 4.30
C LEU A 166 -1.14 -2.76 4.68
N LEU A 167 -1.00 -4.05 4.36
CA LEU A 167 0.24 -4.77 4.54
C LEU A 167 1.41 -4.05 3.87
N PHE A 168 1.16 -3.53 2.67
CA PHE A 168 2.17 -2.84 1.87
C PHE A 168 2.33 -1.36 2.23
N ALA A 169 1.38 -0.76 2.91
CA ALA A 169 1.59 0.53 3.56
C ALA A 169 2.64 0.40 4.69
N ALA A 170 2.55 -0.66 5.50
CA ALA A 170 3.55 -0.96 6.53
C ALA A 170 4.92 -1.31 5.92
N PHE A 171 4.95 -2.10 4.85
CA PHE A 171 6.17 -2.37 4.07
C PHE A 171 6.82 -1.08 3.57
N GLY A 172 6.03 -0.20 2.93
CA GLY A 172 6.52 1.08 2.42
C GLY A 172 7.08 1.98 3.52
N LEU A 173 6.43 2.02 4.69
CA LEU A 173 6.93 2.75 5.86
C LEU A 173 8.28 2.19 6.34
N LEU A 174 8.39 0.88 6.49
CA LEU A 174 9.64 0.24 6.89
C LEU A 174 10.77 0.59 5.92
N MET A 175 10.52 0.44 4.62
CA MET A 175 11.51 0.77 3.58
C MET A 175 11.82 2.27 3.52
N GLY A 176 10.84 3.13 3.80
CA GLY A 176 11.04 4.58 3.92
C GLY A 176 11.97 4.96 5.08
N PHE A 177 12.07 4.13 6.12
CA PHE A 177 13.04 4.29 7.20
C PHE A 177 14.41 3.63 6.91
N LEU A 178 14.45 2.62 6.05
CA LEU A 178 15.68 1.86 5.75
C LEU A 178 16.45 2.42 4.56
N LEU A 179 15.76 2.87 3.52
CA LEU A 179 16.38 3.24 2.25
C LEU A 179 16.74 4.72 2.19
N PRO A 180 17.83 5.07 1.49
CA PRO A 180 18.20 6.46 1.24
C PRO A 180 17.22 7.12 0.25
N ALA A 181 16.97 8.41 0.42
CA ALA A 181 16.01 9.18 -0.36
C ALA A 181 16.31 9.20 -1.87
N GLU A 182 17.59 9.15 -2.22
CA GLU A 182 18.08 9.26 -3.60
C GLU A 182 17.52 8.15 -4.52
N ASN A 183 17.44 6.92 -4.00
CA ASN A 183 17.08 5.74 -4.78
C ASN A 183 15.82 5.02 -4.29
N VAL A 184 15.12 5.57 -3.28
CA VAL A 184 14.00 4.87 -2.64
C VAL A 184 12.90 4.46 -3.62
N ILE A 185 12.56 5.35 -4.57
CA ILE A 185 11.49 5.07 -5.54
C ILE A 185 11.89 3.97 -6.53
N GLN A 186 13.12 4.00 -7.01
CA GLN A 186 13.64 3.00 -7.96
C GLN A 186 13.72 1.61 -7.29
N LEU A 187 14.31 1.55 -6.11
CA LEU A 187 14.42 0.31 -5.33
C LEU A 187 13.05 -0.25 -4.97
N MET A 188 12.11 0.60 -4.55
CA MET A 188 10.74 0.17 -4.27
C MET A 188 10.02 -0.37 -5.49
N SER A 189 10.15 0.30 -6.64
CA SER A 189 9.55 -0.17 -7.89
C SER A 189 10.09 -1.53 -8.30
N LEU A 190 11.42 -1.72 -8.19
CA LEU A 190 12.06 -3.01 -8.49
C LEU A 190 11.58 -4.10 -7.52
N MET A 191 11.61 -3.84 -6.21
CA MET A 191 11.18 -4.80 -5.19
C MET A 191 9.72 -5.21 -5.39
N LEU A 192 8.82 -4.25 -5.64
CA LEU A 192 7.41 -4.53 -5.87
C LEU A 192 7.18 -5.32 -7.15
N THR A 193 7.91 -5.03 -8.21
CA THR A 193 7.84 -5.80 -9.45
C THR A 193 8.26 -7.26 -9.20
N LEU A 194 9.40 -7.49 -8.54
CA LEU A 194 9.86 -8.83 -8.19
C LEU A 194 8.87 -9.56 -7.28
N LEU A 195 8.34 -8.87 -6.25
CA LEU A 195 7.32 -9.43 -5.37
C LEU A 195 6.02 -9.75 -6.12
N SER A 196 5.66 -8.96 -7.15
CA SER A 196 4.45 -9.20 -7.94
C SER A 196 4.56 -10.46 -8.81
N PHE A 197 5.74 -10.74 -9.35
CA PHE A 197 6.01 -12.02 -10.00
C PHE A 197 6.01 -13.17 -8.98
N ALA A 198 6.74 -13.02 -7.88
CA ALA A 198 6.81 -14.03 -6.82
C ALA A 198 5.46 -14.27 -6.12
N GLY A 199 4.61 -13.25 -6.06
CA GLY A 199 3.24 -13.35 -5.52
C GLY A 199 2.23 -13.95 -6.48
N GLY A 200 2.60 -14.19 -7.76
CA GLY A 200 1.69 -14.76 -8.75
C GLY A 200 0.64 -13.79 -9.31
N LEU A 201 0.89 -12.46 -9.25
CA LEU A 201 -0.04 -11.48 -9.76
C LEU A 201 -0.08 -11.43 -11.29
N PHE A 202 1.08 -11.58 -11.93
CA PHE A 202 1.22 -11.49 -13.38
C PHE A 202 1.27 -12.86 -14.06
N ILE A 203 1.88 -13.83 -13.40
CA ILE A 203 2.03 -15.19 -13.90
C ILE A 203 1.62 -16.15 -12.78
N PRO A 204 0.70 -17.09 -13.02
CA PRO A 204 0.34 -18.09 -12.03
C PRO A 204 1.57 -18.86 -11.54
N ILE A 205 1.71 -19.00 -10.22
CA ILE A 205 2.90 -19.64 -9.62
C ILE A 205 3.07 -21.10 -10.07
N SER A 206 1.97 -21.76 -10.42
CA SER A 206 1.98 -23.12 -10.96
C SER A 206 2.81 -23.30 -12.25
N GLN A 207 3.11 -22.21 -12.95
CA GLN A 207 3.96 -22.24 -14.16
C GLN A 207 5.47 -22.22 -13.84
N PHE A 208 5.85 -21.97 -12.59
CA PHE A 208 7.25 -21.98 -12.18
C PHE A 208 7.72 -23.39 -11.76
N PRO A 209 9.04 -23.67 -11.81
CA PRO A 209 9.61 -24.88 -11.22
C PRO A 209 9.27 -25.01 -9.73
N GLN A 210 9.13 -26.24 -9.22
CA GLN A 210 8.71 -26.51 -7.84
C GLN A 210 9.52 -25.75 -6.79
N THR A 211 10.85 -25.72 -6.95
CA THR A 211 11.74 -24.98 -6.04
C THR A 211 11.40 -23.49 -5.96
N VAL A 212 11.05 -22.86 -7.10
CA VAL A 212 10.65 -21.45 -7.14
C VAL A 212 9.28 -21.27 -6.49
N GLN A 213 8.34 -22.18 -6.73
CA GLN A 213 7.04 -22.17 -6.07
C GLN A 213 7.17 -22.19 -4.54
N ASP A 214 8.04 -23.02 -4.01
CA ASP A 214 8.25 -23.15 -2.56
C ASP A 214 8.87 -21.88 -1.96
N ILE A 215 9.76 -21.20 -2.67
CA ILE A 215 10.29 -19.89 -2.25
C ILE A 215 9.18 -18.83 -2.31
N CYS A 216 8.39 -18.80 -3.37
CA CYS A 216 7.31 -17.83 -3.57
C CYS A 216 6.27 -17.86 -2.45
N LYS A 217 5.95 -19.04 -1.91
CA LYS A 217 5.00 -19.23 -0.80
C LYS A 217 5.36 -18.43 0.46
N TRP A 218 6.62 -18.09 0.66
CA TRP A 218 7.09 -17.32 1.80
C TRP A 218 7.03 -15.81 1.59
N THR A 219 6.76 -15.35 0.37
CA THR A 219 6.70 -13.92 0.08
C THR A 219 5.43 -13.26 0.64
N PRO A 220 5.49 -11.98 1.03
CA PRO A 220 4.32 -11.29 1.61
C PRO A 220 3.17 -11.15 0.60
N LEU A 221 3.48 -11.05 -0.68
CA LEU A 221 2.46 -10.83 -1.70
C LEU A 221 1.77 -12.12 -2.11
N TYR A 222 2.42 -13.29 -1.92
CA TYR A 222 1.79 -14.59 -2.21
C TYR A 222 0.56 -14.83 -1.34
N GLY A 223 0.72 -14.80 -0.01
CA GLY A 223 -0.39 -15.00 0.92
C GLY A 223 -1.53 -14.00 0.69
N LEU A 224 -1.17 -12.74 0.48
CA LEU A 224 -2.15 -11.69 0.18
C LEU A 224 -2.89 -11.95 -1.14
N ASN A 225 -2.19 -12.31 -2.21
CA ASN A 225 -2.78 -12.63 -3.51
C ASN A 225 -3.78 -13.79 -3.41
N GLN A 226 -3.40 -14.87 -2.73
CA GLN A 226 -4.29 -16.01 -2.52
C GLN A 226 -5.55 -15.62 -1.74
N LEU A 227 -5.42 -14.88 -0.64
CA LEU A 227 -6.56 -14.41 0.16
C LEU A 227 -7.52 -13.51 -0.64
N VAL A 228 -6.98 -12.62 -1.45
CA VAL A 228 -7.79 -11.69 -2.25
C VAL A 228 -8.55 -12.41 -3.38
N HIS A 229 -7.99 -13.48 -3.93
CA HIS A 229 -8.63 -14.25 -4.99
C HIS A 229 -9.54 -15.37 -4.46
N THR A 230 -9.44 -15.74 -3.18
CA THR A 230 -10.29 -16.78 -2.56
C THR A 230 -11.80 -16.60 -2.83
N PRO A 231 -12.40 -15.39 -2.69
CA PRO A 231 -13.82 -15.21 -2.95
C PRO A 231 -14.19 -15.47 -4.41
N LEU A 232 -13.33 -15.07 -5.35
CA LEU A 232 -13.56 -15.26 -6.79
C LEU A 232 -13.39 -16.72 -7.19
N LEU A 233 -12.38 -17.39 -6.66
CA LEU A 233 -12.09 -18.79 -6.96
C LEU A 233 -13.09 -19.75 -6.32
N GLY A 234 -13.80 -19.31 -5.27
CA GLY A 234 -14.70 -20.15 -4.49
C GLY A 234 -13.97 -21.23 -3.67
N THR A 235 -12.66 -21.06 -3.46
CA THR A 235 -11.84 -21.95 -2.65
C THR A 235 -11.97 -21.59 -1.16
N GLY A 236 -11.78 -22.56 -0.28
CA GLY A 236 -11.68 -22.28 1.15
C GLY A 236 -10.44 -21.43 1.48
N VAL A 237 -10.50 -20.68 2.57
CA VAL A 237 -9.33 -19.94 3.08
C VAL A 237 -8.37 -20.93 3.70
N ASP A 238 -7.15 -20.98 3.17
CA ASP A 238 -6.05 -21.71 3.82
C ASP A 238 -5.42 -20.85 4.91
N TRP A 239 -5.38 -21.35 6.13
CA TRP A 239 -4.79 -20.67 7.28
C TRP A 239 -3.31 -20.32 7.09
N THR A 240 -2.60 -21.05 6.24
CA THR A 240 -1.19 -20.74 5.91
C THR A 240 -1.05 -19.37 5.27
N TRP A 241 -2.00 -18.95 4.44
CA TRP A 241 -2.02 -17.62 3.81
C TRP A 241 -2.29 -16.52 4.83
N VAL A 242 -3.21 -16.78 5.77
CA VAL A 242 -3.51 -15.84 6.86
C VAL A 242 -2.29 -15.65 7.76
N VAL A 243 -1.65 -16.76 8.15
CA VAL A 243 -0.42 -16.74 8.96
C VAL A 243 0.70 -16.01 8.23
N ASN A 244 0.88 -16.24 6.92
CA ASN A 244 1.86 -15.54 6.10
C ASN A 244 1.64 -14.02 6.16
N VAL A 245 0.41 -13.54 5.88
CA VAL A 245 0.09 -12.10 5.87
C VAL A 245 0.27 -11.49 7.25
N LEU A 246 -0.16 -12.16 8.32
CA LEU A 246 -0.01 -11.68 9.70
C LEU A 246 1.47 -11.64 10.12
N ALA A 247 2.25 -12.66 9.79
CA ALA A 247 3.68 -12.68 10.09
C ALA A 247 4.40 -11.51 9.41
N TRP A 248 4.16 -11.28 8.14
CA TRP A 248 4.75 -10.16 7.42
C TRP A 248 4.25 -8.80 7.93
N LEU A 249 2.97 -8.69 8.32
CA LEU A 249 2.44 -7.47 8.94
C LEU A 249 3.19 -7.16 10.24
N VAL A 250 3.40 -8.14 11.10
CA VAL A 250 4.16 -7.97 12.35
C VAL A 250 5.60 -7.57 12.06
N ILE A 251 6.26 -8.21 11.08
CA ILE A 251 7.63 -7.87 10.67
C ILE A 251 7.70 -6.42 10.18
N PHE A 252 6.79 -6.00 9.31
CA PHE A 252 6.82 -4.67 8.71
C PHE A 252 6.47 -3.58 9.73
N VAL A 253 5.42 -3.77 10.51
CA VAL A 253 5.02 -2.82 11.55
C VAL A 253 6.07 -2.76 12.67
N GLY A 254 6.52 -3.90 13.15
CA GLY A 254 7.56 -4.00 14.19
C GLY A 254 8.87 -3.37 13.73
N GLY A 255 9.33 -3.69 12.53
CA GLY A 255 10.53 -3.11 11.93
C GLY A 255 10.41 -1.59 11.74
N ALA A 256 9.28 -1.10 11.24
CA ALA A 256 9.02 0.33 11.08
C ALA A 256 9.01 1.05 12.45
N ALA A 257 8.36 0.47 13.46
CA ALA A 257 8.30 1.03 14.81
C ALA A 257 9.68 1.10 15.48
N LEU A 258 10.49 0.05 15.34
CA LEU A 258 11.86 0.02 15.86
C LEU A 258 12.74 1.10 15.20
N ARG A 259 12.69 1.22 13.90
CA ARG A 259 13.44 2.23 13.16
C ARG A 259 12.99 3.65 13.48
N PHE A 260 11.69 3.85 13.58
CA PHE A 260 11.12 5.12 13.99
C PHE A 260 11.61 5.57 15.38
N ARG A 261 11.65 4.66 16.37
CA ARG A 261 12.19 4.92 17.70
C ARG A 261 13.67 5.31 17.67
N GLN A 262 14.48 4.60 16.87
CA GLN A 262 15.90 4.90 16.72
C GLN A 262 16.16 6.28 16.10
N ASP A 263 15.32 6.70 15.15
CA ASP A 263 15.42 8.03 14.54
C ASP A 263 15.04 9.15 15.51
N THR A 264 14.06 8.91 16.39
CA THR A 264 13.63 9.92 17.37
C THR A 264 14.60 10.05 18.55
N SER A 265 15.40 9.03 18.85
CA SER A 265 16.37 9.04 19.95
C SER A 265 17.72 9.67 19.57
N ARG A 266 18.04 9.82 18.29
CA ARG A 266 19.31 10.36 17.78
C ARG A 266 19.33 11.88 17.58
N VAL A 267 18.26 12.56 17.87
CA VAL A 267 18.07 14.01 17.71
C VAL A 267 17.57 14.60 19.02
#